data_229fb5db9c64880fc4f8f22c77e59b95
#
_entry.id   229fb5db9c64880fc4f8f22c77e59b95
#
_cell.length_a   1.000
_cell.length_b   1.000
_cell.length_c   1.000
_cell.angle_alpha   90.00
_cell.angle_beta   90.00
_cell.angle_gamma   90.00
#
_symmetry.space_group_name_H-M   'P 1'
#
loop_
_entity.id
_entity.type
_entity.pdbx_description
1 polymer ?
#
loop_
_entity_poly.entity_id
_entity_poly.type
_entity_poly.pdbx_seq_one_letter_code
_entity_poly.pdbx_strand_id
1 'polypeptide(L)'
;MKNISPHLSIYKFPITAISSITNRASGMYITLIGLSSSFLCFTNENTKNKFYNFYYNLNDYQKTFLNSLILYPFGYHFSGGLRHLIWDSFPHLLTNSKVATSSKFLFVVSIIPTLLLEEKIKNKI
;
A
#
# COMPACT_ATOMS: atom_id res chain seq x y z
N MET A 1 -33.62 -28.58 -10.83
CA MET A 1 -32.95 -27.39 -10.28
C MET A 1 -31.51 -27.75 -10.03
N LYS A 2 -30.51 -26.97 -10.57
CA LYS A 2 -29.10 -27.17 -10.21
C LYS A 2 -28.90 -26.69 -8.77
N ASN A 3 -28.44 -27.57 -7.87
CA ASN A 3 -28.10 -27.19 -6.50
C ASN A 3 -26.87 -26.26 -6.55
N ILE A 4 -27.11 -24.96 -6.38
CA ILE A 4 -26.05 -23.97 -6.30
C ILE A 4 -25.50 -24.03 -4.86
N SER A 5 -24.19 -24.23 -4.74
CA SER A 5 -23.54 -24.23 -3.44
C SER A 5 -23.75 -22.87 -2.74
N PRO A 6 -24.18 -22.84 -1.46
CA PRO A 6 -24.37 -21.60 -0.72
C PRO A 6 -23.04 -20.91 -0.27
N HIS A 7 -21.88 -21.47 -0.64
CA HIS A 7 -20.58 -21.00 -0.17
C HIS A 7 -20.33 -19.51 -0.41
N LEU A 8 -20.77 -18.93 -1.53
CA LEU A 8 -20.59 -17.50 -1.81
C LEU A 8 -21.47 -16.59 -0.95
N SER A 9 -22.64 -17.07 -0.50
CA SER A 9 -23.57 -16.27 0.31
C SER A 9 -23.28 -16.32 1.80
N ILE A 10 -22.64 -17.39 2.29
CA ILE A 10 -22.35 -17.59 3.72
C ILE A 10 -20.88 -17.34 4.08
N TYR A 11 -19.98 -17.21 3.10
CA TYR A 11 -18.56 -17.01 3.35
C TYR A 11 -18.29 -15.61 3.89
N LYS A 12 -17.80 -15.55 5.12
CA LYS A 12 -17.30 -14.31 5.72
C LYS A 12 -15.80 -14.21 5.50
N PHE A 13 -15.36 -13.19 4.76
CA PHE A 13 -13.94 -12.94 4.49
C PHE A 13 -13.15 -12.76 5.80
N PRO A 14 -12.20 -13.64 6.13
CA PRO A 14 -11.35 -13.45 7.29
C PRO A 14 -10.38 -12.28 7.05
N ILE A 15 -10.01 -11.59 8.11
CA ILE A 15 -9.06 -10.44 8.05
C ILE A 15 -7.72 -10.83 7.43
N THR A 16 -7.31 -12.07 7.58
CA THR A 16 -6.08 -12.61 6.98
C THR A 16 -6.14 -12.63 5.46
N ALA A 17 -7.29 -13.01 4.87
CA ALA A 17 -7.50 -13.00 3.42
C ALA A 17 -7.51 -11.56 2.90
N ILE A 18 -8.21 -10.63 3.60
CA ILE A 18 -8.24 -9.21 3.24
C ILE A 18 -6.83 -8.64 3.26
N SER A 19 -6.06 -8.87 4.32
CA SER A 19 -4.67 -8.42 4.44
C SER A 19 -3.78 -8.95 3.31
N SER A 20 -3.94 -10.23 2.93
CA SER A 20 -3.18 -10.84 1.84
C SER A 20 -3.52 -10.23 0.47
N ILE A 21 -4.80 -10.01 0.19
CA ILE A 21 -5.26 -9.38 -1.06
C ILE A 21 -4.75 -7.93 -1.13
N THR A 22 -4.89 -7.17 -0.04
CA THR A 22 -4.42 -5.78 0.03
C THR A 22 -2.91 -5.69 -0.17
N ASN A 23 -2.13 -6.63 0.39
CA ASN A 23 -0.68 -6.64 0.20
C ASN A 23 -0.27 -6.89 -1.26
N ARG A 24 -0.96 -7.78 -1.96
CA ARG A 24 -0.72 -8.03 -3.39
C ARG A 24 -1.16 -6.84 -4.24
N ALA A 25 -2.34 -6.27 -3.96
CA ALA A 25 -2.84 -5.09 -4.66
C ALA A 25 -1.91 -3.88 -4.48
N SER A 26 -1.38 -3.66 -3.28
CA SER A 26 -0.41 -2.59 -3.02
C SER A 26 0.88 -2.81 -3.81
N GLY A 27 1.39 -4.03 -3.92
CA GLY A 27 2.57 -4.35 -4.73
C GLY A 27 2.36 -4.05 -6.22
N MET A 28 1.24 -4.48 -6.79
CA MET A 28 0.89 -4.15 -8.19
C MET A 28 0.77 -2.64 -8.40
N TYR A 29 0.11 -1.94 -7.48
CA TYR A 29 -0.04 -0.49 -7.54
C TYR A 29 1.31 0.25 -7.52
N ILE A 30 2.22 -0.13 -6.63
CA ILE A 30 3.57 0.45 -6.54
C ILE A 30 4.36 0.19 -7.83
N THR A 31 4.24 -1.02 -8.40
CA THR A 31 4.89 -1.36 -9.67
C THR A 31 4.38 -0.46 -10.80
N LEU A 32 3.07 -0.21 -10.89
CA LEU A 32 2.50 0.69 -11.90
C LEU A 32 3.00 2.14 -11.71
N ILE A 33 3.07 2.63 -10.48
CA ILE A 33 3.65 3.96 -10.19
C ILE A 33 5.13 4.01 -10.59
N GLY A 34 5.91 2.98 -10.24
CA GLY A 34 7.31 2.89 -10.60
C GLY A 34 7.54 2.90 -12.10
N LEU A 35 6.76 2.12 -12.86
CA LEU A 35 6.81 2.12 -14.32
C LEU A 35 6.42 3.47 -14.91
N SER A 36 5.35 4.09 -14.40
CA SER A 36 4.89 5.41 -14.86
C SER A 36 5.93 6.50 -14.59
N SER A 37 6.56 6.50 -13.41
CA SER A 37 7.61 7.44 -13.06
C SER A 37 8.86 7.24 -13.91
N SER A 38 9.24 5.98 -14.17
CA SER A 38 10.35 5.65 -15.07
C SER A 38 10.09 6.15 -16.48
N PHE A 39 8.85 5.97 -17.00
CA PHE A 39 8.47 6.49 -18.30
C PHE A 39 8.59 8.03 -18.36
N LEU A 40 8.16 8.74 -17.30
CA LEU A 40 8.31 10.19 -17.21
C LEU A 40 9.77 10.65 -17.26
N CYS A 41 10.73 9.85 -16.75
CA CYS A 41 12.14 10.19 -16.85
C CYS A 41 12.65 10.28 -18.29
N PHE A 42 12.06 9.51 -19.20
CA PHE A 42 12.43 9.51 -20.63
C PHE A 42 11.64 10.51 -21.47
N THR A 43 10.69 11.25 -20.89
CA THR A 43 9.92 12.27 -21.61
C THR A 43 10.68 13.59 -21.71
N ASN A 44 10.21 14.47 -22.63
CA ASN A 44 10.77 15.80 -22.84
C ASN A 44 10.62 16.69 -21.60
N GLU A 45 11.54 17.63 -21.40
CA GLU A 45 11.54 18.58 -20.29
C GLU A 45 10.22 19.38 -20.18
N ASN A 46 9.59 19.71 -21.31
CA ASN A 46 8.28 20.38 -21.30
C ASN A 46 7.20 19.56 -20.61
N THR A 47 7.21 18.24 -20.77
CA THR A 47 6.25 17.33 -20.11
C THR A 47 6.55 17.23 -18.63
N LYS A 48 7.80 17.08 -18.23
CA LYS A 48 8.23 17.08 -16.83
C LYS A 48 7.81 18.36 -16.12
N ASN A 49 8.06 19.52 -16.75
CA ASN A 49 7.71 20.82 -16.20
C ASN A 49 6.19 20.98 -16.01
N LYS A 50 5.36 20.43 -16.91
CA LYS A 50 3.90 20.41 -16.72
C LYS A 50 3.50 19.62 -15.46
N PHE A 51 4.10 18.46 -15.21
CA PHE A 51 3.84 17.68 -14.00
C PHE A 51 4.29 18.40 -12.72
N TYR A 52 5.49 18.99 -12.73
CA TYR A 52 5.96 19.81 -11.61
C TYR A 52 5.03 20.98 -11.33
N ASN A 53 4.68 21.75 -12.34
CA ASN A 53 3.77 22.89 -12.19
C ASN A 53 2.38 22.45 -11.69
N PHE A 54 1.87 21.31 -12.16
CA PHE A 54 0.62 20.75 -11.67
C PHE A 54 0.73 20.48 -10.16
N TYR A 55 1.78 19.77 -9.71
CA TYR A 55 1.96 19.46 -8.30
C TYR A 55 2.16 20.71 -7.43
N TYR A 56 2.94 21.68 -7.89
CA TYR A 56 3.17 22.93 -7.14
C TYR A 56 1.91 23.78 -6.98
N ASN A 57 1.02 23.77 -7.95
CA ASN A 57 -0.24 24.54 -7.92
C ASN A 57 -1.32 23.91 -7.04
N LEU A 58 -1.10 22.70 -6.51
CA LEU A 58 -2.03 22.05 -5.60
C LEU A 58 -1.99 22.71 -4.21
N ASN A 59 -3.15 22.75 -3.55
CA ASN A 59 -3.25 23.13 -2.14
C ASN A 59 -2.59 22.08 -1.25
N ASP A 60 -2.19 22.46 -0.02
CA ASP A 60 -1.52 21.56 0.93
C ASP A 60 -2.32 20.29 1.22
N TYR A 61 -3.64 20.38 1.34
CA TYR A 61 -4.51 19.21 1.52
C TYR A 61 -4.46 18.25 0.33
N GLN A 62 -4.42 18.77 -0.89
CA GLN A 62 -4.34 17.97 -2.11
C GLN A 62 -2.96 17.31 -2.23
N LYS A 63 -1.89 18.02 -1.90
CA LYS A 63 -0.53 17.47 -1.84
C LYS A 63 -0.46 16.32 -0.83
N THR A 64 -0.96 16.54 0.40
CA THR A 64 -1.04 15.52 1.44
C THR A 64 -1.80 14.29 0.96
N PHE A 65 -2.96 14.49 0.35
CA PHE A 65 -3.76 13.37 -0.18
C PHE A 65 -3.02 12.57 -1.26
N LEU A 66 -2.40 13.24 -2.24
CA LEU A 66 -1.63 12.58 -3.30
C LEU A 66 -0.41 11.84 -2.75
N ASN A 67 0.31 12.44 -1.81
CA ASN A 67 1.44 11.80 -1.16
C ASN A 67 1.01 10.54 -0.39
N SER A 68 -0.10 10.62 0.34
CA SER A 68 -0.64 9.48 1.08
C SER A 68 -1.07 8.33 0.17
N LEU A 69 -1.61 8.62 -1.03
CA LEU A 69 -1.96 7.60 -2.02
C LEU A 69 -0.75 6.78 -2.48
N ILE A 70 0.45 7.35 -2.44
CA ILE A 70 1.70 6.65 -2.81
C ILE A 70 2.36 6.04 -1.57
N LEU A 71 2.48 6.81 -0.50
CA LEU A 71 3.24 6.42 0.68
C LEU A 71 2.57 5.30 1.48
N TYR A 72 1.24 5.31 1.61
CA TYR A 72 0.53 4.29 2.37
C TYR A 72 0.62 2.89 1.75
N PRO A 73 0.34 2.68 0.45
CA PRO A 73 0.56 1.38 -0.19
C PRO A 73 2.00 0.91 -0.12
N PHE A 74 2.97 1.83 -0.25
CA PHE A 74 4.39 1.52 -0.10
C PHE A 74 4.70 1.02 1.32
N GLY A 75 4.28 1.75 2.36
CA GLY A 75 4.47 1.36 3.76
C GLY A 75 3.78 0.04 4.09
N TYR A 76 2.57 -0.17 3.55
CA TYR A 76 1.81 -1.41 3.74
C TYR A 76 2.50 -2.61 3.11
N HIS A 77 2.93 -2.49 1.85
CA HIS A 77 3.61 -3.56 1.13
C HIS A 77 4.95 -3.91 1.77
N PHE A 78 5.73 -2.90 2.13
CA PHE A 78 7.01 -3.07 2.81
C PHE A 78 6.86 -3.78 4.17
N SER A 79 5.93 -3.31 5.00
CA SER A 79 5.65 -3.92 6.32
C SER A 79 5.11 -5.35 6.17
N GLY A 80 4.30 -5.62 5.13
CA GLY A 80 3.85 -6.96 4.78
C GLY A 80 4.98 -7.88 4.37
N GLY A 81 5.94 -7.39 3.60
CA GLY A 81 7.16 -8.12 3.23
C GLY A 81 8.02 -8.47 4.45
N LEU A 82 8.25 -7.51 5.36
CA LEU A 82 8.96 -7.76 6.62
C LEU A 82 8.27 -8.83 7.47
N ARG A 83 6.93 -8.79 7.55
CA ARG A 83 6.15 -9.82 8.25
C ARG A 83 6.38 -11.21 7.65
N HIS A 84 6.43 -11.34 6.32
CA HIS A 84 6.72 -12.63 5.67
C HIS A 84 8.14 -13.14 6.00
N LEU A 85 9.15 -12.29 5.99
CA LEU A 85 10.50 -12.64 6.40
C LEU A 85 10.57 -13.13 7.85
N ILE A 86 9.81 -12.50 8.76
CA ILE A 86 9.71 -12.96 10.15
C ILE A 86 9.08 -14.36 10.23
N TRP A 87 8.02 -14.62 9.47
CA TRP A 87 7.37 -15.93 9.47
C TRP A 87 8.25 -17.02 8.86
N ASP A 88 9.02 -16.70 7.83
CA ASP A 88 9.98 -17.64 7.24
C ASP A 88 11.09 -18.03 8.23
N SER A 89 11.53 -17.05 9.04
CA SER A 89 12.52 -17.29 10.11
C SER A 89 11.93 -18.00 11.33
N PHE A 90 10.65 -17.78 11.64
CA PHE A 90 9.97 -18.29 12.83
C PHE A 90 8.62 -18.94 12.50
N PRO A 91 8.60 -20.15 11.89
CA PRO A 91 7.35 -20.80 11.45
C PRO A 91 6.34 -21.07 12.57
N HIS A 92 6.78 -21.19 13.82
CA HIS A 92 5.92 -21.39 14.99
C HIS A 92 4.98 -20.20 15.27
N LEU A 93 5.21 -19.05 14.63
CA LEU A 93 4.32 -17.88 14.70
C LEU A 93 3.12 -17.97 13.75
N LEU A 94 3.10 -18.92 12.82
CA LEU A 94 2.03 -19.11 11.82
C LEU A 94 0.80 -19.83 12.40
N THR A 95 0.29 -19.37 13.53
CA THR A 95 -1.00 -19.84 14.06
C THR A 95 -2.12 -18.89 13.61
N ASN A 96 -3.32 -19.41 13.33
CA ASN A 96 -4.46 -18.62 12.84
C ASN A 96 -4.72 -17.36 13.68
N SER A 97 -4.64 -17.46 14.99
CA SER A 97 -4.86 -16.33 15.90
C SER A 97 -3.77 -15.26 15.75
N LYS A 98 -2.48 -15.65 15.74
CA LYS A 98 -1.36 -14.73 15.57
C LYS A 98 -1.36 -14.06 14.22
N VAL A 99 -1.68 -14.81 13.15
CA VAL A 99 -1.79 -14.28 11.79
C VAL A 99 -2.94 -13.27 11.69
N ALA A 100 -4.08 -13.53 12.30
CA ALA A 100 -5.21 -12.59 12.34
C ALA A 100 -4.85 -11.30 13.09
N THR A 101 -4.20 -11.41 14.25
CA THR A 101 -3.76 -10.26 15.06
C THR A 101 -2.71 -9.44 14.30
N SER A 102 -1.69 -10.08 13.73
CA SER A 102 -0.65 -9.39 12.94
C SER A 102 -1.22 -8.72 11.69
N SER A 103 -2.28 -9.27 11.09
CA SER A 103 -2.96 -8.65 9.94
C SER A 103 -3.66 -7.35 10.33
N LYS A 104 -4.33 -7.29 11.49
CA LYS A 104 -4.90 -6.05 12.02
C LYS A 104 -3.82 -5.01 12.31
N PHE A 105 -2.74 -5.46 12.95
CA PHE A 105 -1.61 -4.60 13.30
C PHE A 105 -0.93 -4.01 12.07
N LEU A 106 -0.83 -4.78 10.98
CA LEU A 106 -0.24 -4.33 9.72
C LEU A 106 -0.94 -3.09 9.15
N PHE A 107 -2.28 -3.05 9.18
CA PHE A 107 -3.04 -1.89 8.70
C PHE A 107 -2.73 -0.62 9.51
N VAL A 108 -2.52 -0.75 10.81
CA VAL A 108 -2.23 0.38 11.71
C VAL A 108 -0.77 0.82 11.58
N VAL A 109 0.16 -0.12 11.61
CA VAL A 109 1.60 0.17 11.57
C VAL A 109 2.03 0.82 10.25
N SER A 110 1.39 0.46 9.14
CA SER A 110 1.68 1.07 7.84
C SER A 110 1.33 2.56 7.75
N ILE A 111 0.52 3.09 8.67
CA ILE A 111 0.22 4.53 8.75
C ILE A 111 1.46 5.31 9.26
N ILE A 112 2.23 4.74 10.18
CA ILE A 112 3.37 5.43 10.82
C ILE A 112 4.41 5.90 9.80
N PRO A 113 4.98 5.05 8.93
CA PRO A 113 5.94 5.50 7.92
C PRO A 113 5.33 6.50 6.94
N THR A 114 4.03 6.40 6.64
CA THR A 114 3.33 7.37 5.80
C THR A 114 3.37 8.76 6.42
N LEU A 115 3.00 8.89 7.69
CA LEU A 115 3.00 10.16 8.40
C LEU A 115 4.42 10.75 8.54
N LEU A 116 5.41 9.93 8.89
CA LEU A 116 6.79 10.36 9.03
C LEU A 116 7.40 10.86 7.71
N LEU A 117 7.12 10.18 6.61
CA LEU A 117 7.62 10.59 5.29
C LEU A 117 6.91 11.85 4.81
N GLU A 118 5.62 11.98 5.08
CA GLU A 118 4.85 13.17 4.73
C GLU A 118 5.33 14.42 5.46
N GLU A 119 5.62 14.32 6.76
CA GLU A 119 6.21 15.40 7.55
C GLU A 119 7.56 15.82 6.97
N LYS A 120 8.43 14.86 6.61
CA LYS A 120 9.72 15.16 5.97
C LYS A 120 9.57 15.85 4.60
N ILE A 121 8.57 15.51 3.82
CA ILE A 121 8.30 16.15 2.53
C ILE A 121 7.86 17.60 2.75
N LYS A 122 6.94 17.83 3.69
CA LYS A 122 6.49 19.19 4.04
C LYS A 122 7.61 20.10 4.52
N ASN A 123 8.54 19.59 5.30
CA ASN A 123 9.66 20.36 5.84
C ASN A 123 10.77 20.67 4.81
N LYS A 124 10.71 20.07 3.62
CA LYS A 124 11.69 20.30 2.54
C LYS A 124 11.20 21.22 1.42
N ILE A 125 9.92 21.48 1.37
CA ILE A 125 9.26 22.36 0.39
C ILE A 125 9.02 23.72 1.02
#